data_19bb4dfd9719414a2ad1362ef3442990
#
_entry.id   19bb4dfd9719414a2ad1362ef3442990
#
_cell.length_a   1.000
_cell.length_b   1.000
_cell.length_c   1.000
_cell.angle_alpha   90.00
_cell.angle_beta   90.00
_cell.angle_gamma   90.00
#
_symmetry.space_group_name_H-M   'P 1'
#
loop_
_entity.id
_entity.type
_entity.pdbx_description
1 polymer ?
#
loop_
_entity_poly.entity_id
_entity_poly.type
_entity_poly.pdbx_seq_one_letter_code
_entity_poly.pdbx_strand_id
1 'polypeptide(L)'
;LWLPANHTSASVVQQQPQETMTFGEFAKDRRIAAGLTLRSFCRDAEIDPSNWSKIERGVLPPPDDAGFLARVGNVLAMADTELTEFSDLAAIARGQIPADLKDEEILSKMPAFFRAIRGQEYTQEDFDKLLSGVKKLHQP
;
A
#
# COMPACT_ATOMS: atom_id res chain seq x y z
N LEU A 1 -34.39 1.10 16.38
CA LEU A 1 -34.62 0.86 15.67
C LEU A 1 -33.66 1.10 14.78
N TRP A 2 -33.20 1.12 14.23
CA TRP A 2 -32.52 1.46 13.32
C TRP A 2 -31.13 1.63 13.57
N LEU A 3 -30.68 1.80 14.61
CA LEU A 3 -29.36 2.00 14.92
C LEU A 3 -28.43 0.88 14.58
N PRO A 4 -28.79 -0.35 14.81
CA PRO A 4 -27.90 -1.47 14.46
C PRO A 4 -27.58 -1.50 12.97
N ALA A 5 -28.54 -1.16 12.17
CA ALA A 5 -28.29 -1.14 10.75
C ALA A 5 -27.27 -0.08 10.39
N ASN A 6 -27.33 1.05 11.08
CA ASN A 6 -26.39 2.11 10.82
C ASN A 6 -24.99 1.70 11.19
N HIS A 7 -24.83 1.01 12.29
CA HIS A 7 -23.52 0.55 12.67
C HIS A 7 -22.94 -0.39 11.65
N THR A 8 -23.74 -1.27 11.14
CA THR A 8 -23.27 -2.22 10.14
C THR A 8 -22.80 -1.49 8.89
N SER A 9 -23.55 -0.52 8.49
CA SER A 9 -23.18 0.26 7.31
C SER A 9 -21.87 0.97 7.53
N ALA A 10 -21.68 1.52 8.70
CA ALA A 10 -20.44 2.22 8.99
C ALA A 10 -19.24 1.29 8.93
N SER A 11 -19.40 0.07 9.42
CA SER A 11 -18.29 -0.87 9.36
C SER A 11 -17.91 -1.21 7.93
N VAL A 12 -18.90 -1.42 7.09
CA VAL A 12 -18.62 -1.74 5.70
C VAL A 12 -17.92 -0.60 5.01
N VAL A 13 -18.38 0.61 5.25
CA VAL A 13 -17.80 1.77 4.62
C VAL A 13 -16.35 1.95 5.05
N GLN A 14 -16.03 1.66 6.28
CA GLN A 14 -14.70 1.85 6.77
C GLN A 14 -13.67 0.95 6.12
N GLN A 15 -14.08 -0.13 5.50
CA GLN A 15 -13.14 -1.01 4.85
C GLN A 15 -12.69 -0.49 3.51
N GLN A 16 -13.50 0.33 2.86
CA GLN A 16 -13.17 0.80 1.54
C GLN A 16 -12.01 1.78 1.49
N PRO A 17 -11.87 2.70 2.43
CA PRO A 17 -10.75 3.62 2.38
C PRO A 17 -9.39 2.95 2.37
N GLN A 18 -9.28 1.74 2.93
CA GLN A 18 -8.02 1.05 2.94
C GLN A 18 -7.55 0.67 1.56
N GLU A 19 -8.49 0.43 0.63
CA GLU A 19 -8.16 0.04 -0.72
C GLU A 19 -7.59 1.20 -1.53
N THR A 20 -7.86 2.41 -1.10
CA THR A 20 -7.40 3.60 -1.79
C THR A 20 -6.33 4.35 -1.03
N MET A 21 -5.85 3.77 0.07
CA MET A 21 -4.86 4.43 0.90
C MET A 21 -3.53 4.52 0.17
N THR A 22 -2.95 5.72 0.17
CA THR A 22 -1.65 5.94 -0.46
C THR A 22 -0.53 5.64 0.53
N PHE A 23 0.69 5.58 0.00
CA PHE A 23 1.87 5.41 0.83
C PHE A 23 1.94 6.48 1.91
N GLY A 24 1.73 7.74 1.52
CA GLY A 24 1.81 8.85 2.46
C GLY A 24 0.77 8.77 3.55
N GLU A 25 -0.46 8.41 3.18
CA GLU A 25 -1.54 8.27 4.14
C GLU A 25 -1.27 7.13 5.12
N PHE A 26 -0.80 6.01 4.60
CA PHE A 26 -0.46 4.86 5.45
C PHE A 26 0.64 5.24 6.43
N ALA A 27 1.70 5.88 5.94
CA ALA A 27 2.80 6.28 6.79
C ALA A 27 2.36 7.28 7.86
N LYS A 28 1.53 8.23 7.48
CA LYS A 28 1.04 9.22 8.42
C LYS A 28 0.18 8.59 9.50
N ASP A 29 -0.70 7.66 9.11
CA ASP A 29 -1.55 6.96 10.07
C ASP A 29 -0.71 6.18 11.06
N ARG A 30 0.32 5.49 10.60
CA ARG A 30 1.19 4.72 11.50
C ARG A 30 1.99 5.65 12.41
N ARG A 31 2.42 6.79 11.88
CA ARG A 31 3.15 7.77 12.68
C ARG A 31 2.28 8.31 13.81
N ILE A 32 1.05 8.67 13.48
CA ILE A 32 0.12 9.20 14.49
C ILE A 32 -0.22 8.11 15.51
N ALA A 33 -0.44 6.89 15.04
CA ALA A 33 -0.73 5.77 15.94
C ALA A 33 0.44 5.49 16.91
N ALA A 34 1.65 5.77 16.46
CA ALA A 34 2.84 5.59 17.29
C ALA A 34 3.07 6.77 18.25
N GLY A 35 2.22 7.81 18.17
CA GLY A 35 2.35 8.98 19.05
C GLY A 35 3.49 9.90 18.66
N LEU A 36 3.95 9.84 17.40
CA LEU A 36 5.09 10.64 16.96
C LEU A 36 4.64 11.86 16.17
N THR A 37 5.25 13.00 16.50
CA THR A 37 5.08 14.19 15.66
C THR A 37 5.91 14.03 14.41
N LEU A 38 5.66 14.85 13.41
CA LEU A 38 6.45 14.81 12.20
C LEU A 38 7.93 15.01 12.52
N ARG A 39 8.24 15.97 13.38
CA ARG A 39 9.63 16.25 13.73
C ARG A 39 10.29 15.11 14.49
N SER A 40 9.60 14.55 15.48
CA SER A 40 10.19 13.49 16.28
C SER A 40 10.42 12.24 15.42
N PHE A 41 9.48 11.93 14.53
CA PHE A 41 9.64 10.81 13.62
C PHE A 41 10.84 11.03 12.70
N CYS A 42 10.93 12.21 12.11
CA CYS A 42 12.01 12.50 11.15
C CYS A 42 13.38 12.48 11.84
N ARG A 43 13.43 12.93 13.08
CA ARG A 43 14.68 12.85 13.84
C ARG A 43 15.08 11.39 14.05
N ASP A 44 14.13 10.56 14.47
CA ASP A 44 14.41 9.16 14.77
C ASP A 44 14.75 8.37 13.51
N ALA A 45 14.10 8.69 12.41
CA ALA A 45 14.33 7.99 11.14
C ALA A 45 15.45 8.62 10.31
N GLU A 46 15.99 9.75 10.76
CA GLU A 46 17.06 10.46 10.06
C GLU A 46 16.62 10.90 8.67
N ILE A 47 15.47 11.55 8.61
CA ILE A 47 14.89 12.04 7.36
C ILE A 47 14.66 13.53 7.47
N ASP A 48 14.86 14.24 6.37
CA ASP A 48 14.56 15.65 6.32
C ASP A 48 13.05 15.89 6.48
N PRO A 49 12.61 16.71 7.45
CA PRO A 49 11.17 16.89 7.69
C PRO A 49 10.44 17.50 6.52
N SER A 50 11.07 18.37 5.76
CA SER A 50 10.42 18.99 4.59
C SER A 50 10.12 17.94 3.54
N ASN A 51 11.06 17.05 3.26
CA ASN A 51 10.85 15.98 2.30
C ASN A 51 9.80 15.00 2.78
N TRP A 52 9.85 14.63 4.06
CA TRP A 52 8.88 13.68 4.59
C TRP A 52 7.47 14.25 4.56
N SER A 53 7.33 15.53 4.87
CA SER A 53 6.03 16.19 4.78
C SER A 53 5.45 16.08 3.38
N LYS A 54 6.29 16.26 2.37
CA LYS A 54 5.85 16.13 0.98
C LYS A 54 5.48 14.71 0.63
N ILE A 55 6.19 13.74 1.17
CA ILE A 55 5.87 12.33 0.94
C ILE A 55 4.54 11.99 1.58
N GLU A 56 4.29 12.43 2.81
CA GLU A 56 3.02 12.16 3.48
C GLU A 56 1.84 12.76 2.73
N ARG A 57 2.06 13.92 2.09
CA ARG A 57 0.99 14.58 1.35
C ARG A 57 0.85 14.10 -0.09
N GLY A 58 1.72 13.18 -0.50
CA GLY A 58 1.65 12.66 -1.85
C GLY A 58 2.25 13.56 -2.91
N VAL A 59 2.95 14.62 -2.50
CA VAL A 59 3.59 15.54 -3.43
C VAL A 59 4.90 14.96 -3.97
N LEU A 60 5.54 14.13 -3.17
CA LEU A 60 6.82 13.53 -3.52
C LEU A 60 6.72 12.03 -3.32
N PRO A 61 7.14 11.20 -4.28
CA PRO A 61 7.12 9.77 -4.06
C PRO A 61 8.23 9.34 -3.11
N PRO A 62 8.06 8.21 -2.41
CA PRO A 62 9.13 7.71 -1.55
C PRO A 62 10.31 7.23 -2.39
N PRO A 63 11.52 7.22 -1.82
CA PRO A 63 12.68 6.72 -2.54
C PRO A 63 12.59 5.23 -2.81
N ASP A 64 13.24 4.79 -3.87
CA ASP A 64 13.34 3.39 -4.20
C ASP A 64 14.55 2.81 -3.46
N ASP A 65 14.39 2.57 -2.17
CA ASP A 65 15.50 2.19 -1.31
C ASP A 65 14.96 1.31 -0.20
N ALA A 66 15.29 0.03 -0.25
CA ALA A 66 14.83 -0.93 0.74
C ALA A 66 15.32 -0.57 2.15
N GLY A 67 16.53 -0.02 2.25
CA GLY A 67 17.05 0.40 3.54
C GLY A 67 16.25 1.54 4.16
N PHE A 68 15.81 2.47 3.32
CA PHE A 68 14.95 3.56 3.76
C PHE A 68 13.63 3.03 4.29
N LEU A 69 12.99 2.13 3.54
CA LEU A 69 11.70 1.58 3.96
C LEU A 69 11.82 0.76 5.24
N ALA A 70 12.90 0.00 5.36
CA ALA A 70 13.14 -0.80 6.56
C ALA A 70 13.35 0.10 7.78
N ARG A 71 14.09 1.19 7.61
CA ARG A 71 14.34 2.13 8.70
C ARG A 71 13.05 2.80 9.16
N VAL A 72 12.23 3.24 8.19
CA VAL A 72 10.94 3.85 8.52
C VAL A 72 10.04 2.83 9.22
N GLY A 73 9.97 1.63 8.70
CA GLY A 73 9.15 0.58 9.29
C GLY A 73 9.58 0.24 10.71
N ASN A 74 10.88 0.27 10.95
CA ASN A 74 11.42 0.00 12.27
C ASN A 74 11.04 1.10 13.26
N VAL A 75 11.16 2.36 12.86
CA VAL A 75 10.80 3.48 13.73
C VAL A 75 9.31 3.46 14.04
N LEU A 76 8.49 3.06 13.08
CA LEU A 76 7.05 2.99 13.25
C LEU A 76 6.58 1.66 13.82
N ALA A 77 7.50 0.77 14.16
CA ALA A 77 7.22 -0.53 14.79
C ALA A 77 6.24 -1.35 13.95
N MET A 78 6.45 -1.38 12.66
CA MET A 78 5.60 -2.16 11.76
C MET A 78 5.90 -3.65 11.87
N ALA A 79 4.83 -4.46 11.88
CA ALA A 79 4.97 -5.90 11.76
C ALA A 79 5.37 -6.25 10.32
N ASP A 80 5.83 -7.49 10.12
CA ASP A 80 6.27 -7.92 8.79
C ASP A 80 5.20 -7.76 7.73
N THR A 81 3.95 -8.08 8.08
CA THR A 81 2.85 -7.92 7.12
C THR A 81 2.60 -6.47 6.77
N GLU A 82 2.72 -5.59 7.75
CA GLU A 82 2.55 -4.16 7.51
C GLU A 82 3.69 -3.61 6.68
N LEU A 83 4.90 -4.10 6.91
CA LEU A 83 6.05 -3.65 6.15
C LEU A 83 5.94 -4.08 4.69
N THR A 84 5.41 -5.27 4.43
CA THR A 84 5.15 -5.72 3.06
C THR A 84 4.14 -4.80 2.38
N GLU A 85 3.06 -4.49 3.05
CA GLU A 85 2.05 -3.57 2.50
C GLU A 85 2.65 -2.19 2.26
N PHE A 86 3.46 -1.73 3.19
CA PHE A 86 4.13 -0.44 3.08
C PHE A 86 5.05 -0.40 1.85
N SER A 87 5.79 -1.47 1.63
CA SER A 87 6.68 -1.58 0.47
C SER A 87 5.90 -1.61 -0.84
N ASP A 88 4.75 -2.30 -0.85
CA ASP A 88 3.89 -2.34 -2.03
C ASP A 88 3.36 -0.95 -2.35
N LEU A 89 2.93 -0.23 -1.34
CA LEU A 89 2.43 1.13 -1.55
C LEU A 89 3.54 2.06 -2.03
N ALA A 90 4.77 1.84 -1.58
CA ALA A 90 5.90 2.63 -2.05
C ALA A 90 6.14 2.39 -3.54
N ALA A 91 6.08 1.13 -3.98
CA ALA A 91 6.25 0.81 -5.39
C ALA A 91 5.16 1.45 -6.24
N ILE A 92 3.92 1.35 -5.77
CA ILE A 92 2.79 1.94 -6.47
C ILE A 92 2.93 3.46 -6.56
N ALA A 93 3.39 4.10 -5.49
CA ALA A 93 3.58 5.54 -5.49
C ALA A 93 4.63 5.98 -6.50
N ARG A 94 5.58 5.09 -6.82
CA ARG A 94 6.58 5.36 -7.85
C ARG A 94 6.13 4.90 -9.24
N GLY A 95 4.91 4.37 -9.35
CA GLY A 95 4.41 3.85 -10.62
C GLY A 95 5.07 2.55 -11.03
N GLN A 96 5.47 1.75 -10.05
CA GLN A 96 6.19 0.52 -10.30
C GLN A 96 5.43 -0.68 -9.74
N ILE A 97 5.74 -1.85 -10.27
CA ILE A 97 5.23 -3.09 -9.74
C ILE A 97 6.22 -3.54 -8.65
N PRO A 98 5.74 -4.04 -7.50
CA PRO A 98 6.64 -4.53 -6.47
C PRO A 98 7.63 -5.56 -7.03
N ALA A 99 8.86 -5.51 -6.53
CA ALA A 99 9.93 -6.31 -7.10
C ALA A 99 9.67 -7.81 -7.02
N ASP A 100 9.04 -8.26 -5.95
CA ASP A 100 8.75 -9.69 -5.79
C ASP A 100 7.66 -10.18 -6.74
N LEU A 101 6.94 -9.27 -7.38
CA LEU A 101 5.94 -9.61 -8.37
C LEU A 101 6.43 -9.42 -9.80
N LYS A 102 7.68 -9.04 -9.98
CA LYS A 102 8.25 -8.87 -11.32
C LYS A 102 8.76 -10.19 -11.85
N ASP A 103 7.87 -11.14 -11.91
CA ASP A 103 8.12 -12.45 -12.46
C ASP A 103 7.60 -12.47 -13.90
N GLU A 104 8.31 -13.16 -14.78
CA GLU A 104 7.97 -13.17 -16.20
C GLU A 104 6.54 -13.66 -16.41
N GLU A 105 6.12 -14.69 -15.68
CA GLU A 105 4.78 -15.22 -15.85
C GLU A 105 3.71 -14.22 -15.38
N ILE A 106 3.95 -13.56 -14.25
CA ILE A 106 3.01 -12.55 -13.75
C ILE A 106 2.95 -11.38 -14.72
N LEU A 107 4.10 -10.90 -15.17
CA LEU A 107 4.15 -9.74 -16.04
C LEU A 107 3.48 -10.03 -17.38
N SER A 108 3.53 -11.28 -17.86
CA SER A 108 2.90 -11.63 -19.12
C SER A 108 1.38 -11.52 -19.04
N LYS A 109 0.80 -11.57 -17.85
CA LYS A 109 -0.64 -11.47 -17.65
C LYS A 109 -1.12 -10.04 -17.43
N MET A 110 -0.20 -9.13 -17.16
CA MET A 110 -0.55 -7.75 -16.85
C MET A 110 -1.25 -7.01 -17.99
N PRO A 111 -0.84 -7.18 -19.25
CA PRO A 111 -1.54 -6.47 -20.33
C PRO A 111 -3.03 -6.81 -20.41
N ALA A 112 -3.38 -8.07 -20.17
CA ALA A 112 -4.79 -8.48 -20.15
C ALA A 112 -5.53 -7.84 -19.01
N PHE A 113 -4.89 -7.78 -17.83
CA PHE A 113 -5.46 -7.14 -16.66
C PHE A 113 -5.70 -5.64 -16.91
N PHE A 114 -4.74 -4.97 -17.52
CA PHE A 114 -4.87 -3.56 -17.85
C PHE A 114 -6.00 -3.31 -18.82
N ARG A 115 -6.15 -4.18 -19.84
CA ARG A 115 -7.25 -4.05 -20.79
C ARG A 115 -8.59 -4.20 -20.09
N ALA A 116 -8.69 -5.16 -19.20
CA ALA A 116 -9.92 -5.40 -18.47
C ALA A 116 -10.31 -4.19 -17.63
N ILE A 117 -9.34 -3.61 -16.94
CA ILE A 117 -9.58 -2.44 -16.10
C ILE A 117 -10.04 -1.25 -16.95
N ARG A 118 -9.39 -1.01 -18.10
CA ARG A 118 -9.74 0.12 -18.95
C ARG A 118 -11.12 -0.05 -19.56
N GLY A 119 -11.45 -1.28 -19.95
CA GLY A 119 -12.75 -1.57 -20.54
C GLY A 119 -13.84 -1.68 -19.52
N GLN A 120 -13.47 -1.83 -18.26
CA GLN A 120 -14.43 -2.03 -17.19
C GLN A 120 -15.32 -3.21 -17.45
N GLU A 121 -14.79 -4.21 -18.13
CA GLU A 121 -15.54 -5.39 -18.51
C GLU A 121 -14.99 -6.67 -17.93
N TYR A 122 -14.14 -6.56 -16.93
CA TYR A 122 -13.63 -7.77 -16.33
C TYR A 122 -14.68 -8.36 -15.40
N THR A 123 -14.71 -9.68 -15.34
CA THR A 123 -15.64 -10.39 -14.48
C THR A 123 -14.90 -10.83 -13.23
N GLN A 124 -15.69 -11.25 -12.24
CA GLN A 124 -15.10 -11.81 -11.03
C GLN A 124 -14.23 -13.03 -11.38
N GLU A 125 -14.66 -13.80 -12.37
CA GLU A 125 -13.90 -14.96 -12.80
C GLU A 125 -12.53 -14.56 -13.37
N ASP A 126 -12.48 -13.50 -14.17
CA ASP A 126 -11.23 -13.02 -14.72
C ASP A 126 -10.28 -12.57 -13.60
N PHE A 127 -10.82 -11.88 -12.63
CA PHE A 127 -10.03 -11.40 -11.49
C PHE A 127 -9.52 -12.59 -10.68
N ASP A 128 -10.38 -13.59 -10.45
CA ASP A 128 -10.00 -14.77 -9.70
C ASP A 128 -8.89 -15.54 -10.40
N LYS A 129 -8.94 -15.62 -11.72
CA LYS A 129 -7.89 -16.29 -12.48
C LYS A 129 -6.56 -15.56 -12.33
N LEU A 130 -6.59 -14.24 -12.34
CA LEU A 130 -5.36 -13.47 -12.15
C LEU A 130 -4.79 -13.72 -10.77
N LEU A 131 -5.65 -13.68 -9.74
CA LEU A 131 -5.21 -13.91 -8.37
C LEU A 131 -4.69 -15.33 -8.18
N SER A 132 -5.32 -16.30 -8.80
CA SER A 132 -4.87 -17.68 -8.72
C SER A 132 -3.48 -17.84 -9.30
N GLY A 133 -3.21 -17.16 -10.43
CA GLY A 133 -1.89 -17.18 -11.03
C GLY A 133 -0.83 -16.63 -10.11
N VAL A 134 -1.13 -15.51 -9.46
CA VAL A 134 -0.20 -14.89 -8.53
C VAL A 134 0.03 -15.79 -7.32
N LYS A 135 -1.03 -16.34 -6.73
CA LYS A 135 -0.90 -17.21 -5.57
C LYS A 135 -0.09 -18.45 -5.89
N LYS A 136 -0.31 -19.01 -7.08
CA LYS A 136 0.40 -20.21 -7.48
C LYS A 136 1.90 -19.98 -7.56
N LEU A 137 2.30 -18.81 -8.02
CA LEU A 137 3.71 -18.47 -8.12
C LEU A 137 4.36 -18.25 -6.77
N HIS A 138 3.58 -17.91 -5.75
CA HIS A 138 4.11 -17.69 -4.42
C HIS A 138 4.11 -18.94 -3.55
N GLN A 139 3.58 -20.03 -4.02
CA GLN A 139 3.59 -21.25 -3.24
C GLN A 139 4.95 -21.93 -3.34
N PRO A 140 5.45 -22.48 -2.23
CA PRO A 140 6.76 -23.17 -2.22
C PRO A 140 6.78 -24.38 -3.11
#